data_9cfb461b12506b2d28c3fb588aa8d4e5
#
_entry.id   9cfb461b12506b2d28c3fb588aa8d4e5
#
_cell.length_a   1.000
_cell.length_b   1.000
_cell.length_c   1.000
_cell.angle_alpha   90.00
_cell.angle_beta   90.00
_cell.angle_gamma   90.00
#
_symmetry.space_group_name_H-M   'P 1'
#
loop_
_entity.id
_entity.type
_entity.pdbx_description
1 polymer ?
#
loop_
_entity_poly.entity_id
_entity_poly.type
_entity_poly.pdbx_seq_one_letter_code
_entity_poly.pdbx_strand_id
1 'polypeptide(L)'
;MNIVTGKQESVYDLIRSMSKAEKRNFKLYATRLSGNQEAKFISLFDCMDALDEYDETKILQRCPIKKEQLPNMKAHLYKQILVSIRLLDAQRTVPIQLREQIDFARILYDKGLFRQSTKILEKAKEQALFYEQYTQAIEIIEFQKRLGTLSVSRGLVAKSETVSRQVAELCTRIKNINELSNSGSQLYGLYLKLGYTRTQKDIDLIIQVYGQKLAKYEACDEGELSFTERFFLYQANAWYNYILHNLLLCYKYVCRQVDHRQQRPERFG
;
A
#
# COMPACT_ATOMS: atom_id res chain seq x y z
N MET A 1 -6.19 -2.66 -24.79
CA MET A 1 -5.89 -3.63 -23.74
C MET A 1 -7.06 -4.60 -23.69
N ASN A 2 -6.95 -5.75 -24.37
CA ASN A 2 -8.02 -6.73 -24.48
C ASN A 2 -8.20 -7.45 -23.15
N ILE A 3 -9.34 -7.23 -22.51
CA ILE A 3 -9.78 -8.03 -21.36
C ILE A 3 -10.22 -9.37 -21.94
N VAL A 4 -9.32 -10.35 -21.89
CA VAL A 4 -9.64 -11.74 -22.20
C VAL A 4 -10.52 -12.25 -21.06
N THR A 5 -11.82 -12.43 -21.34
CA THR A 5 -12.80 -13.07 -20.46
C THR A 5 -12.63 -14.59 -20.48
N GLY A 6 -11.44 -15.08 -20.11
CA GLY A 6 -11.23 -16.46 -19.67
C GLY A 6 -11.49 -16.54 -18.19
N LYS A 7 -12.05 -17.63 -17.67
CA LYS A 7 -12.17 -17.90 -16.24
C LYS A 7 -10.79 -17.77 -15.60
N GLN A 8 -10.54 -16.61 -15.00
CA GLN A 8 -9.28 -16.27 -14.38
C GLN A 8 -9.18 -17.09 -13.10
N GLU A 9 -8.32 -18.09 -13.08
CA GLU A 9 -8.08 -18.93 -11.90
C GLU A 9 -7.03 -18.25 -11.02
N SER A 10 -7.49 -17.52 -10.03
CA SER A 10 -6.68 -16.64 -9.17
C SER A 10 -5.44 -17.30 -8.56
N VAL A 11 -5.51 -18.60 -8.20
CA VAL A 11 -4.36 -19.31 -7.65
C VAL A 11 -3.32 -19.64 -8.73
N TYR A 12 -3.75 -19.97 -9.95
CA TYR A 12 -2.84 -20.21 -11.07
C TYR A 12 -2.11 -18.94 -11.48
N ASP A 13 -2.85 -17.83 -11.61
CA ASP A 13 -2.27 -16.52 -11.95
C ASP A 13 -1.26 -16.07 -10.87
N LEU A 14 -1.59 -16.29 -9.59
CA LEU A 14 -0.67 -16.00 -8.48
C LEU A 14 0.62 -16.82 -8.60
N ILE A 15 0.53 -18.14 -8.85
CA ILE A 15 1.71 -19.03 -9.01
C ILE A 15 2.57 -18.58 -10.19
N ARG A 16 1.94 -18.22 -11.31
CA ARG A 16 2.66 -17.74 -12.51
C ARG A 16 3.35 -16.39 -12.28
N SER A 17 2.80 -15.53 -11.44
CA SER A 17 3.41 -14.24 -11.10
C SER A 17 4.58 -14.35 -10.12
N MET A 18 4.72 -15.49 -9.40
CA MET A 18 5.79 -15.68 -8.42
C MET A 18 7.16 -15.78 -9.06
N SER A 19 8.13 -15.11 -8.46
CA SER A 19 9.56 -15.28 -8.75
C SER A 19 10.09 -16.66 -8.32
N LYS A 20 11.24 -17.07 -8.86
CA LYS A 20 11.90 -18.32 -8.45
C LYS A 20 12.20 -18.37 -6.93
N ALA A 21 12.55 -17.22 -6.35
CA ALA A 21 12.82 -17.12 -4.92
C ALA A 21 11.56 -17.32 -4.06
N GLU A 22 10.43 -16.74 -4.47
CA GLU A 22 9.14 -16.90 -3.79
C GLU A 22 8.62 -18.34 -3.89
N LYS A 23 8.73 -18.98 -5.07
CA LYS A 23 8.37 -20.39 -5.24
C LYS A 23 9.21 -21.30 -4.35
N ARG A 24 10.53 -21.06 -4.27
CA ARG A 24 11.41 -21.79 -3.35
C ARG A 24 11.02 -21.58 -1.89
N ASN A 25 10.76 -20.32 -1.50
CA ASN A 25 10.35 -19.99 -0.14
C ASN A 25 9.02 -20.63 0.23
N PHE A 26 8.05 -20.62 -0.69
CA PHE A 26 6.76 -21.29 -0.46
C PHE A 26 6.93 -22.80 -0.21
N LYS A 27 7.76 -23.48 -0.99
CA LYS A 27 8.04 -24.92 -0.78
C LYS A 27 8.67 -25.19 0.59
N LEU A 28 9.64 -24.35 1.01
CA LEU A 28 10.23 -24.42 2.35
C LEU A 28 9.23 -24.10 3.48
N TYR A 29 8.33 -23.16 3.26
CA TYR A 29 7.26 -22.87 4.19
C TYR A 29 6.27 -24.03 4.29
N ALA A 30 5.86 -24.60 3.16
CA ALA A 30 4.93 -25.71 3.11
C ALA A 30 5.45 -26.96 3.83
N THR A 31 6.78 -27.23 3.82
CA THR A 31 7.38 -28.35 4.56
C THR A 31 7.28 -28.22 6.09
N ARG A 32 6.94 -27.05 6.61
CA ARG A 32 6.69 -26.81 8.04
C ARG A 32 5.22 -27.02 8.45
N LEU A 33 4.33 -27.14 7.47
CA LEU A 33 2.91 -27.46 7.71
C LEU A 33 2.84 -28.97 7.99
N SER A 34 2.51 -29.38 9.19
CA SER A 34 2.52 -30.80 9.60
C SER A 34 1.40 -31.63 8.98
N GLY A 35 1.73 -32.81 8.42
CA GLY A 35 0.81 -33.88 8.06
C GLY A 35 0.65 -34.18 6.57
N ASN A 36 -0.18 -35.18 6.23
CA ASN A 36 -0.51 -35.66 4.86
C ASN A 36 -1.04 -34.54 3.89
N GLN A 37 -1.39 -33.38 4.42
CA GLN A 37 -1.83 -32.23 3.62
C GLN A 37 -0.66 -31.55 2.91
N GLU A 38 0.53 -31.57 3.50
CA GLU A 38 1.75 -30.97 2.95
C GLU A 38 2.07 -31.49 1.53
N ALA A 39 2.15 -32.82 1.39
CA ALA A 39 2.44 -33.46 0.11
C ALA A 39 1.40 -33.11 -0.98
N LYS A 40 0.10 -33.00 -0.59
CA LYS A 40 -0.97 -32.63 -1.51
C LYS A 40 -0.89 -31.17 -1.96
N PHE A 41 -0.52 -30.25 -1.07
CA PHE A 41 -0.36 -28.84 -1.42
C PHE A 41 0.82 -28.61 -2.35
N ILE A 42 1.98 -29.23 -2.04
CA ILE A 42 3.16 -29.13 -2.89
C ILE A 42 2.87 -29.77 -4.24
N SER A 43 2.22 -30.94 -4.27
CA SER A 43 1.83 -31.59 -5.52
C SER A 43 0.90 -30.73 -6.38
N LEU A 44 -0.11 -30.11 -5.77
CA LEU A 44 -1.03 -29.20 -6.48
C LEU A 44 -0.30 -27.95 -7.00
N PHE A 45 0.57 -27.36 -6.18
CA PHE A 45 1.41 -26.23 -6.58
C PHE A 45 2.30 -26.58 -7.77
N ASP A 46 3.02 -27.70 -7.70
CA ASP A 46 3.94 -28.14 -8.76
C ASP A 46 3.19 -28.49 -10.05
N CYS A 47 2.02 -29.11 -9.94
CA CYS A 47 1.16 -29.36 -11.10
C CYS A 47 0.74 -28.07 -11.80
N MET A 48 0.30 -27.07 -11.02
CA MET A 48 -0.12 -25.77 -11.57
C MET A 48 1.08 -24.97 -12.14
N ASP A 49 2.22 -25.01 -11.48
CA ASP A 49 3.45 -24.31 -11.93
C ASP A 49 3.98 -24.86 -13.24
N ALA A 50 3.77 -26.15 -13.50
CA ALA A 50 4.22 -26.85 -14.71
C ALA A 50 3.27 -26.70 -15.92
N LEU A 51 2.10 -26.07 -15.75
CA LEU A 51 1.14 -25.85 -16.84
C LEU A 51 1.44 -24.50 -17.53
N ASP A 52 1.41 -24.51 -18.86
CA ASP A 52 1.48 -23.26 -19.65
C ASP A 52 0.13 -22.51 -19.64
N GLU A 53 -0.96 -23.25 -19.61
CA GLU A 53 -2.34 -22.73 -19.50
C GLU A 53 -3.09 -23.52 -18.42
N TYR A 54 -4.04 -22.87 -17.76
CA TYR A 54 -4.86 -23.51 -16.73
C TYR A 54 -5.74 -24.60 -17.33
N ASP A 55 -5.57 -25.84 -16.86
CA ASP A 55 -6.36 -27.01 -17.27
C ASP A 55 -6.68 -27.89 -16.05
N GLU A 56 -7.93 -27.81 -15.61
CA GLU A 56 -8.44 -28.57 -14.45
C GLU A 56 -8.35 -30.09 -14.68
N THR A 57 -8.56 -30.56 -15.91
CA THR A 57 -8.52 -31.97 -16.25
C THR A 57 -7.11 -32.53 -16.05
N LYS A 58 -6.10 -31.81 -16.52
CA LYS A 58 -4.69 -32.17 -16.34
C LYS A 58 -4.28 -32.17 -14.87
N ILE A 59 -4.80 -31.20 -14.09
CA ILE A 59 -4.52 -31.12 -12.66
C ILE A 59 -5.08 -32.36 -11.95
N LEU A 60 -6.34 -32.73 -12.21
CA LEU A 60 -6.98 -33.91 -11.61
C LEU A 60 -6.33 -35.24 -12.00
N GLN A 61 -5.73 -35.31 -13.20
CA GLN A 61 -4.98 -36.49 -13.64
C GLN A 61 -3.63 -36.64 -12.95
N ARG A 62 -2.96 -35.53 -12.63
CA ARG A 62 -1.60 -35.52 -12.09
C ARG A 62 -1.54 -35.44 -10.57
N CYS A 63 -2.57 -34.92 -9.94
CA CYS A 63 -2.59 -34.72 -8.49
C CYS A 63 -3.51 -35.77 -7.81
N PRO A 64 -3.13 -36.29 -6.63
CA PRO A 64 -3.94 -37.24 -5.86
C PRO A 64 -5.10 -36.51 -5.13
N ILE A 65 -5.91 -35.76 -5.87
CA ILE A 65 -6.99 -34.89 -5.35
C ILE A 65 -8.29 -35.26 -6.07
N LYS A 66 -9.38 -35.48 -5.30
CA LYS A 66 -10.70 -35.68 -5.87
C LYS A 66 -11.28 -34.35 -6.39
N LYS A 67 -12.11 -34.42 -7.44
CA LYS A 67 -12.74 -33.26 -8.06
C LYS A 67 -13.48 -32.37 -7.05
N GLU A 68 -14.19 -32.98 -6.11
CA GLU A 68 -14.94 -32.27 -5.07
C GLU A 68 -14.04 -31.55 -4.06
N GLN A 69 -12.79 -31.97 -3.92
CA GLN A 69 -11.81 -31.38 -3.00
C GLN A 69 -11.04 -30.22 -3.65
N LEU A 70 -10.96 -30.17 -4.98
CA LEU A 70 -10.13 -29.25 -5.71
C LEU A 70 -10.44 -27.77 -5.40
N PRO A 71 -11.72 -27.30 -5.34
CA PRO A 71 -12.02 -25.91 -5.02
C PRO A 71 -11.49 -25.49 -3.63
N ASN A 72 -11.69 -26.32 -2.62
CA ASN A 72 -11.21 -26.05 -1.26
C ASN A 72 -9.68 -26.09 -1.19
N MET A 73 -9.05 -27.02 -1.90
CA MET A 73 -7.60 -27.11 -1.99
C MET A 73 -6.98 -25.87 -2.68
N LYS A 74 -7.58 -25.40 -3.76
CA LYS A 74 -7.17 -24.17 -4.44
C LYS A 74 -7.28 -22.95 -3.52
N ALA A 75 -8.41 -22.78 -2.83
CA ALA A 75 -8.61 -21.67 -1.91
C ALA A 75 -7.60 -21.68 -0.76
N HIS A 76 -7.34 -22.87 -0.19
CA HIS A 76 -6.35 -23.02 0.87
C HIS A 76 -4.92 -22.80 0.37
N LEU A 77 -4.55 -23.37 -0.79
CA LEU A 77 -3.25 -23.13 -1.43
C LEU A 77 -3.01 -21.64 -1.68
N TYR A 78 -3.99 -20.94 -2.25
CA TYR A 78 -3.93 -19.50 -2.46
C TYR A 78 -3.59 -18.73 -1.17
N LYS A 79 -4.31 -19.03 -0.08
CA LYS A 79 -4.06 -18.43 1.23
C LYS A 79 -2.66 -18.74 1.76
N GLN A 80 -2.19 -19.99 1.63
CA GLN A 80 -0.86 -20.40 2.11
C GLN A 80 0.28 -19.73 1.31
N ILE A 81 0.11 -19.58 0.00
CA ILE A 81 1.06 -18.83 -0.84
C ILE A 81 1.14 -17.38 -0.37
N LEU A 82 0.00 -16.70 -0.15
CA LEU A 82 -0.01 -15.31 0.33
C LEU A 82 0.64 -15.18 1.73
N VAL A 83 0.42 -16.14 2.63
CA VAL A 83 1.09 -16.16 3.94
C VAL A 83 2.61 -16.31 3.78
N SER A 84 3.06 -17.20 2.91
CA SER A 84 4.48 -17.40 2.62
C SER A 84 5.14 -16.15 2.04
N ILE A 85 4.49 -15.51 1.05
CA ILE A 85 4.98 -14.27 0.45
C ILE A 85 5.02 -13.16 1.51
N ARG A 86 3.96 -13.01 2.33
CA ARG A 86 3.94 -12.03 3.41
C ARG A 86 5.10 -12.20 4.38
N LEU A 87 5.44 -13.44 4.75
CA LEU A 87 6.58 -13.72 5.65
C LEU A 87 7.92 -13.37 5.00
N LEU A 88 8.04 -13.51 3.68
CA LEU A 88 9.23 -13.10 2.94
C LEU A 88 9.34 -11.57 2.84
N ASP A 89 8.23 -10.90 2.54
CA ASP A 89 8.15 -9.46 2.33
C ASP A 89 8.15 -8.66 3.65
N ALA A 90 7.79 -9.30 4.78
CA ALA A 90 7.88 -8.67 6.10
C ALA A 90 9.29 -8.16 6.42
N GLN A 91 10.33 -8.70 5.77
CA GLN A 91 11.71 -8.22 5.91
C GLN A 91 12.08 -7.10 4.93
N ARG A 92 11.26 -6.83 3.91
CA ARG A 92 11.59 -5.93 2.80
C ARG A 92 10.70 -4.69 2.73
N THR A 93 9.43 -4.81 3.10
CA THR A 93 8.41 -3.80 2.84
C THR A 93 7.98 -3.12 4.15
N VAL A 94 8.26 -1.84 4.29
CA VAL A 94 7.96 -1.05 5.51
C VAL A 94 6.49 -1.16 5.96
N PRO A 95 5.47 -1.02 5.09
CA PRO A 95 4.08 -1.16 5.51
C PRO A 95 3.75 -2.54 6.13
N ILE A 96 4.37 -3.62 5.63
CA ILE A 96 4.18 -4.97 6.17
C ILE A 96 4.88 -5.12 7.52
N GLN A 97 6.12 -4.59 7.65
CA GLN A 97 6.85 -4.57 8.92
C GLN A 97 6.06 -3.83 10.02
N LEU A 98 5.51 -2.66 9.69
CA LEU A 98 4.72 -1.87 10.64
C LEU A 98 3.46 -2.62 11.11
N ARG A 99 2.75 -3.29 10.21
CA ARG A 99 1.59 -4.12 10.58
C ARG A 99 1.99 -5.26 11.52
N GLU A 100 3.09 -5.94 11.22
CA GLU A 100 3.62 -7.01 12.07
C GLU A 100 3.99 -6.48 13.46
N GLN A 101 4.63 -5.32 13.56
CA GLN A 101 4.97 -4.69 14.84
C GLN A 101 3.72 -4.30 15.64
N ILE A 102 2.66 -3.81 14.99
CA ILE A 102 1.38 -3.51 15.63
C ILE A 102 0.74 -4.81 16.16
N ASP A 103 0.77 -5.89 15.40
CA ASP A 103 0.24 -7.19 15.82
C ASP A 103 1.04 -7.75 17.00
N PHE A 104 2.38 -7.66 16.98
CA PHE A 104 3.21 -8.07 18.12
C PHE A 104 2.93 -7.24 19.37
N ALA A 105 2.75 -5.93 19.22
CA ALA A 105 2.38 -5.07 20.34
C ALA A 105 1.01 -5.47 20.92
N ARG A 106 0.04 -5.88 20.09
CA ARG A 106 -1.28 -6.35 20.52
C ARG A 106 -1.19 -7.67 21.28
N ILE A 107 -0.43 -8.63 20.77
CA ILE A 107 -0.18 -9.91 21.47
C ILE A 107 0.45 -9.67 22.85
N LEU A 108 1.40 -8.77 22.95
CA LEU A 108 2.04 -8.43 24.23
C LEU A 108 1.07 -7.73 25.20
N TYR A 109 0.23 -6.85 24.68
CA TYR A 109 -0.84 -6.21 25.44
C TYR A 109 -1.80 -7.23 26.04
N ASP A 110 -2.29 -8.18 25.25
CA ASP A 110 -3.23 -9.22 25.67
C ASP A 110 -2.59 -10.17 26.72
N LYS A 111 -1.26 -10.27 26.72
CA LYS A 111 -0.48 -10.99 27.74
C LYS A 111 -0.16 -10.16 29.00
N GLY A 112 -0.62 -8.91 29.08
CA GLY A 112 -0.30 -8.00 30.19
C GLY A 112 1.12 -7.43 30.17
N LEU A 113 1.89 -7.65 29.10
CA LEU A 113 3.28 -7.20 28.96
C LEU A 113 3.34 -5.76 28.43
N PHE A 114 2.67 -4.83 29.10
CA PHE A 114 2.44 -3.46 28.64
C PHE A 114 3.73 -2.68 28.33
N ARG A 115 4.79 -2.84 29.13
CA ARG A 115 6.08 -2.17 28.89
C ARG A 115 6.72 -2.61 27.57
N GLN A 116 6.62 -3.90 27.23
CA GLN A 116 7.18 -4.42 25.99
C GLN A 116 6.34 -3.95 24.79
N SER A 117 5.01 -3.99 24.91
CA SER A 117 4.09 -3.45 23.92
C SER A 117 4.38 -1.98 23.61
N THR A 118 4.52 -1.14 24.65
CA THR A 118 4.87 0.29 24.48
C THR A 118 6.18 0.47 23.72
N LYS A 119 7.22 -0.28 24.08
CA LYS A 119 8.53 -0.18 23.42
C LYS A 119 8.51 -0.52 21.93
N ILE A 120 7.69 -1.51 21.53
CA ILE A 120 7.51 -1.85 20.11
C ILE A 120 6.76 -0.71 19.39
N LEU A 121 5.68 -0.19 19.98
CA LEU A 121 4.89 0.89 19.38
C LEU A 121 5.68 2.21 19.26
N GLU A 122 6.58 2.52 20.17
CA GLU A 122 7.45 3.69 20.06
C GLU A 122 8.34 3.61 18.81
N LYS A 123 9.01 2.48 18.61
CA LYS A 123 9.85 2.25 17.42
C LYS A 123 9.03 2.23 16.14
N ALA A 124 7.88 1.56 16.16
CA ALA A 124 6.97 1.51 15.02
C ALA A 124 6.45 2.91 14.65
N LYS A 125 6.14 3.77 15.63
CA LYS A 125 5.72 5.15 15.39
C LYS A 125 6.82 5.97 14.70
N GLU A 126 8.05 5.91 15.19
CA GLU A 126 9.20 6.60 14.60
C GLU A 126 9.40 6.16 13.14
N GLN A 127 9.34 4.85 12.88
CA GLN A 127 9.45 4.30 11.54
C GLN A 127 8.28 4.73 10.65
N ALA A 128 7.04 4.69 11.15
CA ALA A 128 5.85 5.11 10.40
C ALA A 128 5.91 6.59 10.00
N LEU A 129 6.35 7.46 10.90
CA LEU A 129 6.52 8.88 10.62
C LEU A 129 7.65 9.14 9.63
N PHE A 130 8.78 8.46 9.76
CA PHE A 130 9.92 8.59 8.86
C PHE A 130 9.57 8.22 7.42
N TYR A 131 8.78 7.13 7.24
CA TYR A 131 8.33 6.67 5.92
C TYR A 131 6.97 7.24 5.48
N GLU A 132 6.45 8.24 6.21
CA GLU A 132 5.16 8.91 5.93
C GLU A 132 3.97 7.95 5.83
N GLN A 133 4.02 6.84 6.58
CA GLN A 133 2.92 5.89 6.72
C GLN A 133 1.89 6.42 7.73
N TYR A 134 1.27 7.55 7.41
CA TYR A 134 0.46 8.35 8.35
C TYR A 134 -0.74 7.59 8.91
N THR A 135 -1.39 6.74 8.13
CA THR A 135 -2.51 5.90 8.57
C THR A 135 -2.07 4.94 9.68
N GLN A 136 -0.93 4.28 9.49
CA GLN A 136 -0.37 3.38 10.50
C GLN A 136 0.17 4.15 11.71
N ALA A 137 0.73 5.35 11.49
CA ALA A 137 1.15 6.21 12.60
C ALA A 137 -0.04 6.59 13.50
N ILE A 138 -1.20 6.93 12.93
CA ILE A 138 -2.42 7.19 13.69
C ILE A 138 -2.87 5.94 14.45
N GLU A 139 -2.91 4.77 13.81
CA GLU A 139 -3.27 3.50 14.46
C GLU A 139 -2.37 3.21 15.67
N ILE A 140 -1.06 3.40 15.52
CA ILE A 140 -0.08 3.23 16.59
C ILE A 140 -0.34 4.22 17.73
N ILE A 141 -0.55 5.50 17.43
CA ILE A 141 -0.82 6.54 18.42
C ILE A 141 -2.10 6.22 19.20
N GLU A 142 -3.16 5.79 18.53
CA GLU A 142 -4.42 5.39 19.20
C GLU A 142 -4.21 4.15 20.09
N PHE A 143 -3.33 3.24 19.72
CA PHE A 143 -2.98 2.12 20.58
C PHE A 143 -2.15 2.59 21.80
N GLN A 144 -1.21 3.50 21.61
CA GLN A 144 -0.43 4.10 22.71
C GLN A 144 -1.32 4.86 23.70
N LYS A 145 -2.37 5.53 23.25
CA LYS A 145 -3.38 6.16 24.14
C LYS A 145 -4.04 5.13 25.05
N ARG A 146 -4.47 3.98 24.50
CA ARG A 146 -5.07 2.90 25.29
C ARG A 146 -4.11 2.35 26.34
N LEU A 147 -2.83 2.17 26.01
CA LEU A 147 -1.81 1.77 26.97
C LEU A 147 -1.58 2.83 28.05
N GLY A 148 -1.60 4.10 27.67
CA GLY A 148 -1.41 5.23 28.56
C GLY A 148 -2.50 5.36 29.63
N THR A 149 -3.74 4.95 29.33
CA THR A 149 -4.85 4.98 30.33
C THR A 149 -4.67 3.93 31.43
N LEU A 150 -3.89 2.89 31.20
CA LEU A 150 -3.57 1.87 32.19
C LEU A 150 -2.47 2.32 33.17
N SER A 151 -1.71 3.34 32.80
CA SER A 151 -0.68 3.93 33.68
C SER A 151 -1.18 5.24 34.25
N VAL A 152 -1.51 5.24 35.55
CA VAL A 152 -1.86 6.48 36.28
C VAL A 152 -0.58 7.34 36.37
N SER A 153 -0.40 8.27 35.44
CA SER A 153 0.76 9.17 35.47
C SER A 153 0.34 10.64 35.64
N ARG A 154 1.08 11.36 36.50
CA ARG A 154 0.98 12.82 36.57
C ARG A 154 1.33 13.41 35.21
N GLY A 155 0.48 14.28 34.65
CA GLY A 155 0.68 14.91 33.35
C GLY A 155 -0.13 14.27 32.19
N LEU A 156 -1.14 13.47 32.49
CA LEU A 156 -2.02 12.85 31.50
C LEU A 156 -2.69 13.88 30.57
N VAL A 157 -3.11 15.04 31.11
CA VAL A 157 -3.76 16.11 30.33
C VAL A 157 -2.82 16.69 29.29
N ALA A 158 -1.61 17.11 29.66
CA ALA A 158 -0.64 17.70 28.72
C ALA A 158 -0.20 16.70 27.65
N LYS A 159 -0.05 15.42 27.99
CA LYS A 159 0.22 14.35 27.02
C LYS A 159 -0.94 14.16 26.07
N SER A 160 -2.18 14.20 26.56
CA SER A 160 -3.39 14.06 25.74
C SER A 160 -3.52 15.19 24.71
N GLU A 161 -3.25 16.44 25.10
CA GLU A 161 -3.27 17.59 24.19
C GLU A 161 -2.20 17.47 23.10
N THR A 162 -0.98 17.08 23.47
CA THR A 162 0.11 16.88 22.51
C THR A 162 -0.21 15.79 21.50
N VAL A 163 -0.76 14.67 21.94
CA VAL A 163 -1.17 13.57 21.09
C VAL A 163 -2.33 13.98 20.18
N SER A 164 -3.32 14.72 20.69
CA SER A 164 -4.44 15.24 19.91
C SER A 164 -3.97 16.13 18.77
N ARG A 165 -3.05 17.05 19.06
CA ARG A 165 -2.43 17.92 18.05
C ARG A 165 -1.65 17.11 17.00
N GLN A 166 -0.85 16.13 17.42
CA GLN A 166 -0.12 15.26 16.51
C GLN A 166 -1.05 14.50 15.56
N VAL A 167 -2.15 13.92 16.08
CA VAL A 167 -3.13 13.22 15.23
C VAL A 167 -3.81 14.18 14.27
N ALA A 168 -4.20 15.39 14.71
CA ALA A 168 -4.80 16.40 13.82
C ALA A 168 -3.86 16.81 12.69
N GLU A 169 -2.56 16.94 12.97
CA GLU A 169 -1.55 17.21 11.95
C GLU A 169 -1.45 16.07 10.94
N LEU A 170 -1.37 14.81 11.38
CA LEU A 170 -1.33 13.65 10.50
C LEU A 170 -2.60 13.52 9.65
N CYS A 171 -3.77 13.80 10.21
CA CYS A 171 -5.03 13.84 9.46
C CYS A 171 -5.00 14.92 8.36
N THR A 172 -4.40 16.08 8.66
CA THR A 172 -4.21 17.14 7.67
C THR A 172 -3.31 16.68 6.53
N ARG A 173 -2.20 15.99 6.83
CA ARG A 173 -1.31 15.39 5.81
C ARG A 173 -2.07 14.41 4.90
N ILE A 174 -2.84 13.48 5.50
CA ILE A 174 -3.65 12.52 4.74
C ILE A 174 -4.67 13.25 3.85
N LYS A 175 -5.35 14.27 4.39
CA LYS A 175 -6.31 15.08 3.62
C LYS A 175 -5.62 15.74 2.41
N ASN A 176 -4.48 16.38 2.61
CA ASN A 176 -3.74 17.06 1.55
C ASN A 176 -3.28 16.07 0.46
N ILE A 177 -2.73 14.91 0.86
CA ILE A 177 -2.33 13.85 -0.08
C ILE A 177 -3.51 13.39 -0.93
N ASN A 178 -4.67 13.13 -0.29
CA ASN A 178 -5.88 12.74 -0.99
C ASN A 178 -6.37 13.83 -1.95
N GLU A 179 -6.36 15.09 -1.52
CA GLU A 179 -6.82 16.21 -2.35
C GLU A 179 -5.94 16.39 -3.59
N LEU A 180 -4.62 16.29 -3.43
CA LEU A 180 -3.65 16.44 -4.52
C LEU A 180 -3.67 15.25 -5.47
N SER A 181 -3.66 14.01 -4.95
CA SER A 181 -3.71 12.80 -5.77
C SER A 181 -5.01 12.68 -6.56
N ASN A 182 -6.15 13.02 -5.95
CA ASN A 182 -7.44 13.05 -6.63
C ASN A 182 -7.49 14.12 -7.71
N SER A 183 -6.92 15.30 -7.46
CA SER A 183 -6.85 16.36 -8.49
C SER A 183 -6.06 15.88 -9.72
N GLY A 184 -4.92 15.23 -9.51
CA GLY A 184 -4.15 14.63 -10.62
C GLY A 184 -4.94 13.56 -11.39
N SER A 185 -5.62 12.66 -10.68
CA SER A 185 -6.44 11.61 -11.29
C SER A 185 -7.64 12.15 -12.05
N GLN A 186 -8.29 13.19 -11.53
CA GLN A 186 -9.43 13.84 -12.18
C GLN A 186 -9.01 14.58 -13.44
N LEU A 187 -7.89 15.31 -13.39
CA LEU A 187 -7.33 16.01 -14.55
C LEU A 187 -6.93 15.01 -15.66
N TYR A 188 -6.30 13.89 -15.29
CA TYR A 188 -6.01 12.81 -16.23
C TYR A 188 -7.30 12.23 -16.85
N GLY A 189 -8.33 11.98 -16.04
CA GLY A 189 -9.63 11.49 -16.52
C GLY A 189 -10.33 12.48 -17.45
N LEU A 190 -10.23 13.79 -17.19
CA LEU A 190 -10.71 14.83 -18.08
C LEU A 190 -9.95 14.84 -19.42
N TYR A 191 -8.63 14.70 -19.38
CA TYR A 191 -7.81 14.58 -20.57
C TYR A 191 -8.21 13.38 -21.43
N LEU A 192 -8.47 12.21 -20.84
CA LEU A 192 -8.91 11.03 -21.56
C LEU A 192 -10.29 11.23 -22.26
N LYS A 193 -11.15 12.08 -21.70
CA LYS A 193 -12.48 12.38 -22.25
C LYS A 193 -12.45 13.45 -23.31
N LEU A 194 -11.73 14.53 -23.08
CA LEU A 194 -11.81 15.77 -23.87
C LEU A 194 -10.59 15.98 -24.78
N GLY A 195 -9.49 15.31 -24.47
CA GLY A 195 -8.18 15.67 -24.99
C GLY A 195 -7.69 16.98 -24.37
N TYR A 196 -7.02 17.81 -25.16
CA TYR A 196 -6.68 19.18 -24.75
C TYR A 196 -7.92 20.08 -24.75
N THR A 197 -7.93 21.07 -23.87
CA THR A 197 -8.96 22.12 -23.88
C THR A 197 -8.94 22.88 -25.21
N ARG A 198 -10.11 23.04 -25.83
CA ARG A 198 -10.30 23.71 -27.13
C ARG A 198 -11.11 24.98 -27.00
N THR A 199 -11.97 25.09 -26.00
CA THR A 199 -12.85 26.23 -25.81
C THR A 199 -12.45 27.02 -24.59
N GLN A 200 -12.70 28.35 -24.64
CA GLN A 200 -12.42 29.22 -23.48
C GLN A 200 -13.22 28.77 -22.24
N LYS A 201 -14.44 28.26 -22.43
CA LYS A 201 -15.26 27.73 -21.33
C LYS A 201 -14.62 26.55 -20.61
N ASP A 202 -13.98 25.63 -21.35
CA ASP A 202 -13.28 24.48 -20.75
C ASP A 202 -12.05 24.95 -19.97
N ILE A 203 -11.31 25.92 -20.53
CA ILE A 203 -10.14 26.54 -19.88
C ILE A 203 -10.57 27.19 -18.57
N ASP A 204 -11.60 28.06 -18.62
CA ASP A 204 -12.07 28.81 -17.43
C ASP A 204 -12.56 27.85 -16.35
N LEU A 205 -13.28 26.79 -16.73
CA LEU A 205 -13.75 25.76 -15.79
C LEU A 205 -12.57 25.06 -15.08
N ILE A 206 -11.54 24.65 -15.82
CA ILE A 206 -10.38 23.97 -15.26
C ILE A 206 -9.59 24.91 -14.35
N ILE A 207 -9.40 26.17 -14.75
CA ILE A 207 -8.72 27.17 -13.91
C ILE A 207 -9.52 27.42 -12.64
N GLN A 208 -10.83 27.57 -12.72
CA GLN A 208 -11.69 27.80 -11.56
C GLN A 208 -11.66 26.63 -10.57
N VAL A 209 -11.73 25.37 -11.06
CA VAL A 209 -11.85 24.20 -10.20
C VAL A 209 -10.49 23.79 -9.62
N TYR A 210 -9.43 23.81 -10.41
CA TYR A 210 -8.12 23.27 -10.01
C TYR A 210 -7.06 24.35 -9.76
N GLY A 211 -7.10 25.48 -10.47
CA GLY A 211 -6.05 26.50 -10.38
C GLY A 211 -5.89 27.07 -8.98
N GLN A 212 -6.97 27.52 -8.34
CA GLN A 212 -6.93 28.04 -6.96
C GLN A 212 -6.53 26.99 -5.94
N LYS A 213 -6.98 25.74 -6.14
CA LYS A 213 -6.66 24.62 -5.27
C LYS A 213 -5.16 24.30 -5.30
N LEU A 214 -4.56 24.21 -6.49
CA LEU A 214 -3.14 23.92 -6.63
C LEU A 214 -2.27 25.10 -6.18
N ALA A 215 -2.65 26.33 -6.50
CA ALA A 215 -1.94 27.54 -6.07
C ALA A 215 -1.80 27.65 -4.56
N LYS A 216 -2.82 27.21 -3.79
CA LYS A 216 -2.74 27.15 -2.32
C LYS A 216 -1.57 26.32 -1.83
N TYR A 217 -1.31 25.18 -2.45
CA TYR A 217 -0.21 24.29 -2.06
C TYR A 217 1.14 24.76 -2.61
N GLU A 218 1.15 25.46 -3.75
CA GLU A 218 2.38 26.07 -4.30
C GLU A 218 2.89 27.24 -3.47
N ALA A 219 1.98 27.93 -2.78
CA ALA A 219 2.31 29.04 -1.88
C ALA A 219 2.89 28.58 -0.53
N CYS A 220 2.86 27.28 -0.23
CA CYS A 220 3.44 26.74 0.99
C CYS A 220 4.98 26.74 0.92
N ASP A 221 5.62 27.07 2.05
CA ASP A 221 7.07 27.03 2.17
C ASP A 221 7.64 25.61 1.99
N GLU A 222 8.94 25.54 1.62
CA GLU A 222 9.59 24.26 1.32
C GLU A 222 9.55 23.23 2.47
N GLY A 223 9.41 23.66 3.73
CA GLY A 223 9.30 22.79 4.90
C GLY A 223 7.89 22.35 5.26
N GLU A 224 6.85 23.02 4.76
CA GLU A 224 5.47 22.81 5.19
C GLU A 224 4.83 21.56 4.59
N LEU A 225 5.16 21.21 3.36
CA LEU A 225 4.65 20.03 2.70
C LEU A 225 5.59 18.82 2.92
N SER A 226 4.99 17.67 3.21
CA SER A 226 5.72 16.41 3.27
C SER A 226 6.23 15.98 1.89
N PHE A 227 7.09 14.97 1.88
CA PHE A 227 7.62 14.41 0.63
C PHE A 227 6.50 13.88 -0.29
N THR A 228 5.53 13.16 0.26
CA THR A 228 4.40 12.60 -0.49
C THR A 228 3.46 13.69 -0.99
N GLU A 229 3.19 14.74 -0.19
CA GLU A 229 2.38 15.88 -0.62
C GLU A 229 3.00 16.59 -1.82
N ARG A 230 4.31 16.83 -1.80
CA ARG A 230 5.03 17.45 -2.94
C ARG A 230 5.02 16.59 -4.19
N PHE A 231 5.18 15.28 -4.02
CA PHE A 231 5.13 14.37 -5.16
C PHE A 231 3.80 14.47 -5.89
N PHE A 232 2.68 14.46 -5.15
CA PHE A 232 1.35 14.58 -5.75
C PHE A 232 1.04 16.00 -6.22
N LEU A 233 1.60 17.03 -5.59
CA LEU A 233 1.49 18.41 -6.07
C LEU A 233 2.13 18.57 -7.47
N TYR A 234 3.33 18.03 -7.66
CA TYR A 234 4.00 18.07 -8.96
C TYR A 234 3.23 17.28 -10.01
N GLN A 235 2.70 16.11 -9.65
CA GLN A 235 1.89 15.30 -10.55
C GLN A 235 0.60 16.03 -10.97
N ALA A 236 -0.10 16.64 -10.02
CA ALA A 236 -1.34 17.37 -10.31
C ALA A 236 -1.08 18.60 -11.20
N ASN A 237 0.01 19.34 -10.91
CA ASN A 237 0.42 20.47 -11.74
C ASN A 237 0.89 20.06 -13.14
N ALA A 238 1.55 18.91 -13.29
CA ALA A 238 1.89 18.38 -14.60
C ALA A 238 0.63 18.13 -15.44
N TRP A 239 -0.38 17.45 -14.90
CA TRP A 239 -1.64 17.23 -15.60
C TRP A 239 -2.45 18.50 -15.84
N TYR A 240 -2.48 19.43 -14.87
CA TYR A 240 -3.14 20.74 -15.01
C TYR A 240 -2.58 21.53 -16.19
N ASN A 241 -1.26 21.64 -16.28
CA ASN A 241 -0.60 22.36 -17.36
C ASN A 241 -0.69 21.60 -18.69
N TYR A 242 -0.68 20.27 -18.64
CA TYR A 242 -0.81 19.45 -19.85
C TYR A 242 -2.17 19.63 -20.54
N ILE A 243 -3.27 19.58 -19.78
CA ILE A 243 -4.62 19.74 -20.32
C ILE A 243 -4.88 21.18 -20.84
N LEU A 244 -4.24 22.18 -20.25
CA LEU A 244 -4.27 23.58 -20.68
C LEU A 244 -3.30 23.85 -21.83
N HIS A 245 -2.64 22.83 -22.38
CA HIS A 245 -1.65 22.93 -23.44
C HIS A 245 -0.43 23.80 -23.11
N ASN A 246 -0.11 23.95 -21.83
CA ASN A 246 1.09 24.65 -21.37
C ASN A 246 2.25 23.65 -21.19
N LEU A 247 2.81 23.21 -22.32
CA LEU A 247 3.80 22.12 -22.35
C LEU A 247 5.10 22.45 -21.60
N LEU A 248 5.51 23.71 -21.58
CA LEU A 248 6.73 24.12 -20.87
C LEU A 248 6.61 23.93 -19.36
N LEU A 249 5.49 24.38 -18.78
CA LEU A 249 5.24 24.19 -17.35
C LEU A 249 4.97 22.70 -17.01
N CYS A 250 4.27 22.00 -17.88
CA CYS A 250 4.09 20.55 -17.72
C CYS A 250 5.45 19.85 -17.62
N TYR A 251 6.36 20.09 -18.55
CA TYR A 251 7.71 19.53 -18.54
C TYR A 251 8.47 19.88 -17.25
N LYS A 252 8.41 21.14 -16.82
CA LYS A 252 9.02 21.59 -15.56
C LYS A 252 8.53 20.78 -14.36
N TYR A 253 7.22 20.53 -14.25
CA TYR A 253 6.67 19.77 -13.13
C TYR A 253 6.98 18.27 -13.20
N VAL A 254 7.02 17.71 -14.41
CA VAL A 254 7.46 16.31 -14.60
C VAL A 254 8.93 16.15 -14.17
N CYS A 255 9.81 17.06 -14.57
CA CYS A 255 11.20 17.02 -14.12
C CYS A 255 11.31 17.14 -12.59
N ARG A 256 10.60 18.10 -11.97
CA ARG A 256 10.56 18.22 -10.50
C ARG A 256 10.06 16.95 -9.81
N GLN A 257 9.05 16.27 -10.37
CA GLN A 257 8.53 15.03 -9.82
C GLN A 257 9.56 13.90 -9.89
N VAL A 258 10.27 13.79 -11.03
CA VAL A 258 11.33 12.79 -11.22
C VAL A 258 12.50 13.04 -10.26
N ASP A 259 13.00 14.28 -10.20
CA ASP A 259 14.10 14.67 -9.31
C ASP A 259 13.72 14.42 -7.83
N HIS A 260 12.51 14.78 -7.46
CA HIS A 260 12.00 14.56 -6.11
C HIS A 260 11.93 13.07 -5.74
N ARG A 261 11.48 12.23 -6.68
CA ARG A 261 11.46 10.78 -6.50
C ARG A 261 12.86 10.19 -6.32
N GLN A 262 13.85 10.70 -7.05
CA GLN A 262 15.24 10.24 -6.96
C GLN A 262 15.91 10.57 -5.62
N GLN A 263 15.43 11.58 -4.89
CA GLN A 263 15.97 11.93 -3.57
C GLN A 263 15.68 10.86 -2.50
N ARG A 264 14.60 10.09 -2.65
CA ARG A 264 14.19 9.05 -1.69
C ARG A 264 13.59 7.84 -2.41
N PRO A 265 14.41 7.07 -3.13
CA PRO A 265 13.95 5.91 -3.90
C PRO A 265 13.32 4.83 -3.00
N GLU A 266 13.76 4.73 -1.74
CA GLU A 266 13.27 3.77 -0.75
C GLU A 266 11.79 3.94 -0.37
N ARG A 267 11.17 5.06 -0.76
CA ARG A 267 9.74 5.31 -0.49
C ARG A 267 8.80 4.78 -1.58
N PHE A 268 9.35 4.35 -2.71
CA PHE A 268 8.60 3.90 -3.89
C PHE A 268 8.91 2.44 -4.28
N GLY A 269 9.68 1.73 -3.45
CA GLY A 269 10.03 0.32 -3.63
C GLY A 269 8.95 -0.64 -3.16
#